data_03f22e70360591ab99f4a0c78db6925f
#
_entry.id   03f22e70360591ab99f4a0c78db6925f
#
_cell.length_a   1.000
_cell.length_b   1.000
_cell.length_c   1.000
_cell.angle_alpha   90.00
_cell.angle_beta   90.00
_cell.angle_gamma   90.00
#
_symmetry.space_group_name_H-M   'P 1'
#
loop_
_entity.id
_entity.type
_entity.pdbx_description
1 polymer ?
#
loop_
_entity_poly.entity_id
_entity_poly.type
_entity_poly.pdbx_seq_one_letter_code
_entity_poly.pdbx_strand_id
1 'polypeptide(L)'
;MPEGVLDQVETVPSEPFKLLVQSIVDYAIYMLDPKGFVTSWNAGAERIKGFQTEEIVGQHFSKFYTEEDREAGMPQKVLETARTEGKYVGEGWRVRKDGTRFWASVVVDRINDDKVKMLGFAKSTRDTTDQRQAEQALLEVERRFR
;
A
#
# COMPACT_ATOMS: atom_id res chain seq x y z
N MET A 1 -25.59 -19.86 -27.08
CA MET A 1 -25.05 -18.51 -27.17
C MET A 1 -24.98 -17.80 -25.81
N PRO A 2 -26.04 -17.77 -25.06
CA PRO A 2 -25.99 -17.05 -23.80
C PRO A 2 -24.95 -17.52 -22.81
N GLU A 3 -24.67 -18.82 -22.74
CA GLU A 3 -23.69 -19.36 -21.82
C GLU A 3 -22.28 -18.86 -22.09
N GLY A 4 -21.85 -18.82 -23.34
CA GLY A 4 -20.55 -18.32 -23.71
C GLY A 4 -20.40 -16.82 -23.45
N VAL A 5 -21.48 -16.08 -23.67
CA VAL A 5 -21.47 -14.62 -23.40
C VAL A 5 -21.47 -14.36 -21.90
N LEU A 6 -22.21 -15.14 -21.12
CA LEU A 6 -22.24 -14.99 -19.67
C LEU A 6 -20.90 -15.32 -19.05
N ASP A 7 -20.23 -16.38 -19.52
CA ASP A 7 -18.89 -16.73 -19.05
C ASP A 7 -17.90 -15.62 -19.34
N GLN A 8 -17.98 -15.00 -20.51
CA GLN A 8 -17.12 -13.87 -20.87
C GLN A 8 -17.39 -12.65 -20.01
N VAL A 9 -18.66 -12.39 -19.67
CA VAL A 9 -19.02 -11.26 -18.80
C VAL A 9 -18.52 -11.50 -17.39
N GLU A 10 -18.58 -12.76 -16.91
CA GLU A 10 -18.12 -13.07 -15.55
C GLU A 10 -16.60 -13.04 -15.42
N THR A 11 -15.85 -13.41 -16.47
CA THR A 11 -14.38 -13.47 -16.43
C THR A 11 -13.72 -12.14 -16.82
N VAL A 12 -14.33 -11.40 -17.77
CA VAL A 12 -13.74 -10.17 -18.32
C VAL A 12 -13.47 -9.11 -17.24
N PRO A 13 -14.35 -8.88 -16.21
CA PRO A 13 -14.05 -7.85 -15.22
C PRO A 13 -12.81 -8.12 -14.36
N SER A 14 -12.48 -9.38 -14.07
CA SER A 14 -11.34 -9.68 -13.21
C SER A 14 -9.99 -9.51 -13.91
N GLU A 15 -9.88 -9.89 -15.17
CA GLU A 15 -8.64 -9.74 -15.93
C GLU A 15 -8.29 -8.29 -16.25
N PRO A 16 -9.19 -7.46 -16.78
CA PRO A 16 -8.90 -6.05 -16.99
C PRO A 16 -8.59 -5.31 -15.69
N PHE A 17 -9.26 -5.67 -14.60
CA PHE A 17 -9.03 -5.07 -13.30
C PHE A 17 -7.61 -5.37 -12.81
N LYS A 18 -7.18 -6.62 -12.91
CA LYS A 18 -5.84 -7.05 -12.53
C LYS A 18 -4.79 -6.34 -13.38
N LEU A 19 -5.02 -6.26 -14.69
CA LEU A 19 -4.12 -5.56 -15.60
C LEU A 19 -4.03 -4.08 -15.28
N LEU A 20 -5.17 -3.45 -14.95
CA LEU A 20 -5.19 -2.05 -14.57
C LEU A 20 -4.34 -1.81 -13.32
N VAL A 21 -4.53 -2.59 -12.27
CA VAL A 21 -3.77 -2.46 -11.02
C VAL A 21 -2.29 -2.68 -11.29
N GLN A 22 -1.93 -3.67 -12.10
CA GLN A 22 -0.53 -3.96 -12.42
C GLN A 22 0.12 -2.88 -13.27
N SER A 23 -0.65 -2.12 -14.04
CA SER A 23 -0.12 -1.04 -14.87
C SER A 23 0.09 0.28 -14.11
N ILE A 24 -0.45 0.39 -12.90
CA ILE A 24 -0.25 1.57 -12.06
C ILE A 24 1.15 1.51 -11.46
N VAL A 25 2.02 2.46 -11.82
CA VAL A 25 3.42 2.47 -11.38
C VAL A 25 3.74 3.55 -10.37
N ASP A 26 2.86 4.55 -10.19
CA ASP A 26 3.08 5.65 -9.26
C ASP A 26 2.61 5.31 -7.84
N TYR A 27 1.89 4.23 -7.68
CA TYR A 27 1.39 3.76 -6.39
C TYR A 27 1.79 2.30 -6.18
N ALA A 28 2.29 2.03 -5.00
CA ALA A 28 2.44 0.64 -4.53
C ALA A 28 1.07 0.18 -4.06
N ILE A 29 0.48 -0.78 -4.76
CA ILE A 29 -0.83 -1.33 -4.42
C ILE A 29 -0.68 -2.82 -4.16
N TYR A 30 -1.07 -3.24 -2.97
CA TYR A 30 -0.94 -4.65 -2.60
C TYR A 30 -1.94 -5.01 -1.51
N MET A 31 -2.20 -6.31 -1.40
CA MET A 31 -3.11 -6.87 -0.42
C MET A 31 -2.34 -7.47 0.73
N LEU A 32 -2.94 -7.41 1.90
CA LEU A 32 -2.45 -8.09 3.11
C LEU A 32 -3.53 -9.05 3.59
N ASP A 33 -3.10 -10.19 4.14
CA ASP A 33 -4.04 -11.06 4.84
C ASP A 33 -4.43 -10.42 6.19
N PRO A 34 -5.37 -11.01 6.95
CA PRO A 34 -5.79 -10.41 8.22
C PRO A 34 -4.68 -10.22 9.25
N LYS A 35 -3.57 -10.92 9.12
CA LYS A 35 -2.43 -10.82 10.02
C LYS A 35 -1.35 -9.86 9.54
N GLY A 36 -1.50 -9.33 8.32
CA GLY A 36 -0.55 -8.36 7.77
C GLY A 36 0.51 -8.95 6.86
N PHE A 37 0.35 -10.19 6.39
CA PHE A 37 1.28 -10.78 5.42
C PHE A 37 0.87 -10.40 4.00
N VAL A 38 1.85 -10.07 3.18
CA VAL A 38 1.63 -9.63 1.80
C VAL A 38 1.11 -10.79 0.95
N THR A 39 0.03 -10.57 0.22
CA THR A 39 -0.57 -11.60 -0.64
C THR A 39 -0.56 -11.23 -2.12
N SER A 40 -0.36 -9.95 -2.46
CA SER A 40 -0.25 -9.51 -3.85
C SER A 40 0.70 -8.31 -3.95
N TRP A 41 1.15 -8.00 -5.17
CA TRP A 41 2.18 -6.98 -5.39
C TRP A 41 2.05 -6.44 -6.80
N ASN A 42 1.95 -5.12 -6.98
CA ASN A 42 1.84 -4.53 -8.31
C ASN A 42 3.19 -3.97 -8.79
N ALA A 43 3.22 -3.49 -10.03
CA ALA A 43 4.44 -2.93 -10.63
C ALA A 43 4.92 -1.68 -9.88
N GLY A 44 3.99 -0.85 -9.39
CA GLY A 44 4.35 0.33 -8.58
C GLY A 44 5.04 -0.06 -7.29
N ALA A 45 4.61 -1.15 -6.65
CA ALA A 45 5.24 -1.65 -5.45
C ALA A 45 6.67 -2.13 -5.72
N GLU A 46 6.90 -2.82 -6.83
CA GLU A 46 8.25 -3.20 -7.23
C GLU A 46 9.14 -1.98 -7.43
N ARG A 47 8.63 -0.97 -8.12
CA ARG A 47 9.38 0.26 -8.41
C ARG A 47 9.68 1.05 -7.15
N ILE A 48 8.67 1.28 -6.33
CA ILE A 48 8.81 2.16 -5.15
C ILE A 48 9.58 1.48 -4.03
N LYS A 49 9.27 0.22 -3.76
CA LYS A 49 9.83 -0.48 -2.60
C LYS A 49 11.04 -1.36 -2.94
N GLY A 50 11.22 -1.72 -4.20
CA GLY A 50 12.39 -2.45 -4.67
C GLY A 50 12.34 -3.96 -4.53
N PHE A 51 11.27 -4.50 -3.95
CA PHE A 51 11.11 -5.95 -3.81
C PHE A 51 10.41 -6.53 -5.04
N GLN A 52 10.83 -7.71 -5.45
CA GLN A 52 10.11 -8.48 -6.47
C GLN A 52 8.97 -9.26 -5.81
N THR A 53 7.94 -9.58 -6.59
CA THR A 53 6.79 -10.32 -6.08
C THR A 53 7.21 -11.61 -5.37
N GLU A 54 8.11 -12.37 -5.96
CA GLU A 54 8.53 -13.68 -5.44
C GLU A 54 9.24 -13.60 -4.10
N GLU A 55 9.87 -12.48 -3.80
CA GLU A 55 10.60 -12.33 -2.54
C GLU A 55 9.78 -11.68 -1.42
N ILE A 56 8.67 -10.98 -1.77
CA ILE A 56 7.90 -10.23 -0.77
C ILE A 56 6.57 -10.88 -0.40
N VAL A 57 5.91 -11.58 -1.33
CA VAL A 57 4.66 -12.28 -1.02
C VAL A 57 4.94 -13.33 0.06
N GLY A 58 4.13 -13.31 1.11
CA GLY A 58 4.34 -14.15 2.29
C GLY A 58 5.15 -13.49 3.40
N GLN A 59 5.72 -12.31 3.16
CA GLN A 59 6.43 -11.55 4.20
C GLN A 59 5.47 -10.61 4.91
N HIS A 60 5.77 -10.32 6.17
CA HIS A 60 4.95 -9.39 6.95
C HIS A 60 5.24 -7.94 6.54
N PHE A 61 4.21 -7.12 6.47
CA PHE A 61 4.33 -5.75 6.00
C PHE A 61 5.12 -4.85 6.96
N SER A 62 5.34 -5.27 8.20
CA SER A 62 6.20 -4.54 9.14
C SER A 62 7.62 -4.35 8.61
N LYS A 63 8.00 -5.16 7.63
CA LYS A 63 9.30 -5.06 6.96
C LYS A 63 9.52 -3.70 6.28
N PHE A 64 8.45 -3.00 5.90
CA PHE A 64 8.52 -1.70 5.25
C PHE A 64 8.68 -0.54 6.22
N TYR A 65 8.60 -0.78 7.51
CA TYR A 65 8.70 0.25 8.55
C TYR A 65 10.15 0.42 9.01
N THR A 66 10.47 1.61 9.49
CA THR A 66 11.77 1.83 10.13
C THR A 66 11.84 1.02 11.42
N GLU A 67 13.05 0.78 11.90
CA GLU A 67 13.24 0.07 13.16
C GLU A 67 12.54 0.80 14.31
N GLU A 68 12.65 2.13 14.34
CA GLU A 68 12.01 2.96 15.36
C GLU A 68 10.49 2.77 15.36
N ASP A 69 9.88 2.77 14.19
CA ASP A 69 8.43 2.61 14.08
C ASP A 69 7.98 1.19 14.42
N ARG A 70 8.79 0.19 14.09
CA ARG A 70 8.50 -1.19 14.49
C ARG A 70 8.54 -1.34 16.01
N GLU A 71 9.53 -0.76 16.66
CA GLU A 71 9.65 -0.80 18.12
C GLU A 71 8.51 -0.04 18.80
N ALA A 72 8.03 1.03 18.17
CA ALA A 72 6.91 1.80 18.69
C ALA A 72 5.55 1.13 18.44
N GLY A 73 5.51 -0.01 17.75
CA GLY A 73 4.27 -0.73 17.47
C GLY A 73 3.41 -0.12 16.38
N MET A 74 3.99 0.70 15.51
CA MET A 74 3.24 1.37 14.44
C MET A 74 2.54 0.39 13.49
N PRO A 75 3.18 -0.69 13.01
CA PRO A 75 2.47 -1.62 12.13
C PRO A 75 1.19 -2.17 12.74
N GLN A 76 1.22 -2.54 14.02
CA GLN A 76 0.06 -3.05 14.72
C GLN A 76 -1.04 -1.99 14.87
N LYS A 77 -0.65 -0.75 15.15
CA LYS A 77 -1.61 0.36 15.27
C LYS A 77 -2.31 0.63 13.95
N VAL A 78 -1.57 0.57 12.84
CA VAL A 78 -2.12 0.78 11.50
C VAL A 78 -3.18 -0.28 11.19
N LEU A 79 -2.86 -1.55 11.41
CA LEU A 79 -3.81 -2.63 11.15
C LEU A 79 -5.01 -2.58 12.10
N GLU A 80 -4.79 -2.27 13.37
CA GLU A 80 -5.87 -2.19 14.34
C GLU A 80 -6.84 -1.06 13.98
N THR A 81 -6.33 0.10 13.57
CA THR A 81 -7.15 1.21 13.13
C THR A 81 -7.96 0.84 11.90
N ALA A 82 -7.33 0.22 10.89
CA ALA A 82 -8.03 -0.21 9.70
C ALA A 82 -9.06 -1.29 10.02
N ARG A 83 -8.75 -2.19 10.95
CA ARG A 83 -9.66 -3.27 11.36
C ARG A 83 -10.91 -2.73 12.04
N THR A 84 -10.75 -1.79 12.95
CA THR A 84 -11.86 -1.28 13.77
C THR A 84 -12.61 -0.14 13.09
N GLU A 85 -11.92 0.74 12.39
CA GLU A 85 -12.52 1.91 11.75
C GLU A 85 -12.77 1.72 10.26
N GLY A 86 -12.28 0.63 9.68
CA GLY A 86 -12.45 0.33 8.25
C GLY A 86 -11.35 0.91 7.37
N LYS A 87 -10.63 1.91 7.84
CA LYS A 87 -9.61 2.61 7.05
C LYS A 87 -8.57 3.25 7.97
N TYR A 88 -7.33 3.26 7.50
CA TYR A 88 -6.26 4.06 8.06
C TYR A 88 -5.67 4.96 6.96
N VAL A 89 -5.45 6.22 7.28
CA VAL A 89 -4.78 7.18 6.40
C VAL A 89 -3.68 7.86 7.19
N GLY A 90 -2.48 7.91 6.66
CA GLY A 90 -1.38 8.56 7.35
C GLY A 90 -0.15 8.73 6.49
N GLU A 91 0.86 9.34 7.06
CA GLU A 91 2.15 9.57 6.43
C GLU A 91 3.26 9.14 7.38
N GLY A 92 4.38 8.78 6.83
CA GLY A 92 5.54 8.42 7.63
C GLY A 92 6.69 7.90 6.79
N TRP A 93 7.80 7.64 7.46
CA TRP A 93 8.96 7.04 6.82
C TRP A 93 8.74 5.56 6.59
N ARG A 94 9.13 5.09 5.41
CA ARG A 94 9.14 3.68 5.06
C ARG A 94 10.51 3.31 4.50
N VAL A 95 10.80 2.03 4.43
CA VAL A 95 12.12 1.52 4.07
C VAL A 95 12.00 0.65 2.81
N ARG A 96 12.88 0.91 1.84
CA ARG A 96 13.01 0.12 0.61
C ARG A 96 13.88 -1.11 0.87
N LYS A 97 13.91 -2.01 -0.10
CA LYS A 97 14.76 -3.21 -0.04
C LYS A 97 16.23 -2.86 0.19
N ASP A 98 16.72 -1.79 -0.42
CA ASP A 98 18.12 -1.37 -0.30
C ASP A 98 18.42 -0.63 1.00
N GLY A 99 17.46 -0.49 1.90
CA GLY A 99 17.63 0.18 3.18
C GLY A 99 17.40 1.68 3.14
N THR A 100 17.19 2.28 1.98
CA THR A 100 16.92 3.71 1.90
C THR A 100 15.51 4.01 2.40
N ARG A 101 15.34 5.21 2.95
CA ARG A 101 14.05 5.67 3.47
C ARG A 101 13.37 6.59 2.48
N PHE A 102 12.05 6.56 2.49
CA PHE A 102 11.25 7.49 1.72
C PHE A 102 10.04 7.92 2.54
N TRP A 103 9.56 9.13 2.27
CA TRP A 103 8.35 9.64 2.91
C TRP A 103 7.15 9.10 2.15
N ALA A 104 6.26 8.44 2.87
CA ALA A 104 5.16 7.71 2.27
C ALA A 104 3.82 8.27 2.70
N SER A 105 2.91 8.43 1.76
CA SER A 105 1.49 8.63 2.01
C SER A 105 0.82 7.28 1.87
N VAL A 106 0.08 6.85 2.88
CA VAL A 106 -0.40 5.48 3.03
C VAL A 106 -1.89 5.46 3.28
N VAL A 107 -2.60 4.58 2.58
CA VAL A 107 -4.00 4.27 2.86
C VAL A 107 -4.12 2.75 3.02
N VAL A 108 -4.76 2.33 4.09
CA VAL A 108 -5.04 0.91 4.35
C VAL A 108 -6.55 0.76 4.52
N ASP A 109 -7.18 -0.02 3.67
CA ASP A 109 -8.61 -0.29 3.73
C ASP A 109 -8.86 -1.73 4.17
N ARG A 110 -9.82 -1.90 5.05
CA ARG A 110 -10.30 -3.23 5.42
C ARG A 110 -11.16 -3.78 4.28
N ILE A 111 -10.91 -5.02 3.90
CA ILE A 111 -11.66 -5.71 2.86
C ILE A 111 -12.51 -6.80 3.51
N ASN A 112 -13.81 -6.78 3.23
CA ASN A 112 -14.77 -7.74 3.74
C ASN A 112 -15.38 -8.54 2.59
N ASP A 113 -15.88 -9.73 2.90
CA ASP A 113 -16.71 -10.49 1.99
C ASP A 113 -18.18 -10.00 2.06
N ASP A 114 -19.07 -10.65 1.31
CA ASP A 114 -20.50 -10.30 1.28
C ASP A 114 -21.19 -10.42 2.63
N LYS A 115 -20.61 -11.20 3.54
CA LYS A 115 -21.17 -11.44 4.88
C LYS A 115 -20.48 -10.61 5.96
N VAL A 116 -19.72 -9.59 5.54
CA VAL A 116 -18.96 -8.68 6.41
C VAL A 116 -17.86 -9.39 7.21
N LYS A 117 -17.43 -10.56 6.75
CA LYS A 117 -16.25 -11.22 7.30
C LYS A 117 -15.01 -10.61 6.70
N MET A 118 -14.02 -10.29 7.53
CA MET A 118 -12.78 -9.68 7.07
C MET A 118 -11.94 -10.65 6.24
N LEU A 119 -11.60 -10.25 5.02
CA LEU A 119 -10.71 -11.00 4.14
C LEU A 119 -9.24 -10.57 4.27
N GLY A 120 -9.02 -9.34 4.74
CA GLY A 120 -7.69 -8.75 4.83
C GLY A 120 -7.74 -7.25 4.62
N PHE A 121 -6.65 -6.72 4.08
CA PHE A 121 -6.51 -5.29 3.84
C PHE A 121 -5.99 -5.02 2.43
N ALA A 122 -6.45 -3.91 1.85
CA ALA A 122 -5.86 -3.35 0.65
C ALA A 122 -5.03 -2.14 1.06
N LYS A 123 -3.78 -2.11 0.64
CA LYS A 123 -2.87 -1.02 1.01
C LYS A 123 -2.37 -0.31 -0.24
N SER A 124 -2.41 1.01 -0.23
CA SER A 124 -1.76 1.83 -1.25
C SER A 124 -0.73 2.72 -0.59
N THR A 125 0.42 2.85 -1.23
CA THR A 125 1.53 3.65 -0.74
C THR A 125 2.07 4.49 -1.89
N ARG A 126 2.20 5.79 -1.65
CA ARG A 126 2.80 6.71 -2.60
C ARG A 126 4.07 7.30 -2.00
N ASP A 127 5.13 7.36 -2.81
CA ASP A 127 6.35 8.04 -2.41
C ASP A 127 6.15 9.55 -2.62
N THR A 128 6.07 10.29 -1.54
CA THR A 128 5.88 11.74 -1.55
C THR A 128 7.12 12.48 -1.05
N THR A 129 8.29 11.85 -1.16
CA THR A 129 9.55 12.43 -0.70
C THR A 129 9.83 13.77 -1.37
N ASP A 130 9.71 13.85 -2.68
CA ASP A 130 9.98 15.08 -3.43
C ASP A 130 9.00 16.18 -3.06
N GLN A 131 7.71 15.84 -2.93
CA GLN A 131 6.69 16.78 -2.52
C GLN A 131 6.97 17.33 -1.11
N ARG A 132 7.34 16.46 -0.19
CA ARG A 132 7.67 16.85 1.17
C ARG A 132 8.89 17.76 1.21
N GLN A 133 9.92 17.43 0.45
CA GLN A 133 11.11 18.27 0.37
C GLN A 133 10.81 19.65 -0.21
N ALA A 134 9.95 19.72 -1.22
CA ALA A 134 9.53 20.99 -1.81
C ALA A 134 8.75 21.85 -0.79
N GLU A 135 7.85 21.22 -0.04
CA GLU A 135 7.09 21.91 1.01
C GLU A 135 8.00 22.44 2.11
N GLN A 136 8.98 21.62 2.54
CA GLN A 136 9.94 22.04 3.56
C GLN A 136 10.80 23.20 3.07
N ALA A 137 11.23 23.15 1.82
CA ALA A 137 12.02 24.24 1.21
C ALA A 137 11.22 25.53 1.14
N LEU A 138 9.94 25.46 0.79
CA LEU A 138 9.04 26.60 0.73
C LEU A 138 8.85 27.23 2.12
N LEU A 139 8.62 26.41 3.13
CA LEU A 139 8.48 26.89 4.51
C LEU A 139 9.74 27.58 4.99
N GLU A 140 10.91 27.06 4.62
CA GLU A 140 12.18 27.67 4.97
C GLU A 140 12.34 29.05 4.34
N VAL A 141 11.97 29.20 3.06
CA VAL A 141 11.98 30.49 2.38
C VAL A 141 11.02 31.48 3.04
N GLU A 142 9.80 31.06 3.33
CA GLU A 142 8.82 31.91 4.01
C GLU A 142 9.33 32.39 5.37
N ARG A 143 9.98 31.50 6.10
CA ARG A 143 10.54 31.85 7.43
C ARG A 143 11.61 32.93 7.32
N ARG A 144 12.45 32.85 6.28
CA ARG A 144 13.53 33.83 6.08
C ARG A 144 13.01 35.23 5.77
N PHE A 145 11.85 35.32 5.15
CA PHE A 145 11.32 36.61 4.69
C PHE A 145 10.19 37.17 5.58
N ARG A 146 10.03 36.64 6.77
CA ARG A 146 9.08 37.19 7.75
C ARG A 146 9.68 38.30 8.61
#